data_0361bd3c7205a6bc296225f7316cb948
#
_entry.id   0361bd3c7205a6bc296225f7316cb948
#
_cell.length_a   1.000
_cell.length_b   1.000
_cell.length_c   1.000
_cell.angle_alpha   90.00
_cell.angle_beta   90.00
_cell.angle_gamma   90.00
#
_symmetry.space_group_name_H-M   'P 1'
#
loop_
_entity.id
_entity.type
_entity.pdbx_description
1 polymer ?
#
loop_
_entity_poly.entity_id
_entity_poly.type
_entity_poly.pdbx_seq_one_letter_code
_entity_poly.pdbx_strand_id
1 'polypeptide(L)'
;AANLDIVNLAVSGYSMAQAYLRYQSVADPLNSDGVLLAFAPTVDLWRDVNVIGDLGERWGLRSVMPRFVPEGDGLRLVPSPYANGDEFRHENGNGLSPRLEDHLQRYDRFYFSLEHRRVAGLDTLVTYKIFVAAYGRYARGAVRRKQLHSGSEAWEVSRRLFRRLQHEIAQRGKKFIVLVLPTISDLRRL
;
A
#
# COMPACT_ATOMS: atom_id res chain seq x y z
N ALA A 1 -18.26 32.95 11.75
CA ALA A 1 -17.46 31.88 11.14
C ALA A 1 -17.39 30.76 12.17
N ALA A 2 -17.67 29.51 11.75
CA ALA A 2 -17.50 28.36 12.63
C ALA A 2 -15.99 28.12 12.81
N ASN A 3 -15.52 28.02 14.05
CA ASN A 3 -14.17 27.53 14.33
C ASN A 3 -14.14 26.02 14.06
N LEU A 4 -13.29 25.59 13.16
CA LEU A 4 -13.03 24.19 12.85
C LEU A 4 -11.67 23.81 13.41
N ASP A 5 -11.66 22.89 14.37
CA ASP A 5 -10.44 22.26 14.82
C ASP A 5 -10.14 21.06 13.93
N ILE A 6 -9.00 21.10 13.24
CA ILE A 6 -8.60 20.07 12.30
C ILE A 6 -7.37 19.34 12.82
N VAL A 7 -7.49 18.01 12.96
CA VAL A 7 -6.36 17.13 13.26
C VAL A 7 -5.92 16.44 11.97
N ASN A 8 -4.70 16.71 11.51
CA ASN A 8 -4.14 16.08 10.32
C ASN A 8 -3.46 14.76 10.69
N LEU A 9 -4.03 13.65 10.24
CA LEU A 9 -3.52 12.29 10.41
C LEU A 9 -2.86 11.72 9.15
N ALA A 10 -2.81 12.50 8.07
CA ALA A 10 -2.25 12.05 6.80
C ALA A 10 -0.75 11.76 6.93
N VAL A 11 -0.33 10.65 6.35
CA VAL A 11 1.07 10.25 6.26
C VAL A 11 1.41 10.03 4.78
N SER A 12 2.50 10.63 4.34
CA SER A 12 2.96 10.48 2.96
C SER A 12 3.23 9.00 2.65
N GLY A 13 2.67 8.52 1.54
CA GLY A 13 2.88 7.15 1.10
C GLY A 13 1.90 6.12 1.67
N TYR A 14 0.99 6.52 2.57
CA TYR A 14 -0.07 5.62 3.02
C TYR A 14 -1.04 5.32 1.89
N SER A 15 -1.52 4.07 1.86
CA SER A 15 -2.66 3.64 1.05
C SER A 15 -3.95 3.69 1.87
N MET A 16 -5.06 3.30 1.25
CA MET A 16 -6.34 3.19 1.94
C MET A 16 -6.27 2.24 3.15
N ALA A 17 -5.53 1.14 3.04
CA ALA A 17 -5.34 0.18 4.13
C ALA A 17 -4.64 0.80 5.35
N GLN A 18 -3.55 1.53 5.13
CA GLN A 18 -2.82 2.18 6.23
C GLN A 18 -3.63 3.36 6.80
N ALA A 19 -4.33 4.11 5.97
CA ALA A 19 -5.22 5.18 6.43
C ALA A 19 -6.34 4.64 7.34
N TYR A 20 -6.94 3.50 6.96
CA TYR A 20 -7.94 2.82 7.77
C TYR A 20 -7.37 2.33 9.11
N LEU A 21 -6.21 1.66 9.11
CA LEU A 21 -5.57 1.20 10.36
C LEU A 21 -5.17 2.37 11.27
N ARG A 22 -4.71 3.47 10.67
CA ARG A 22 -4.41 4.71 11.40
C ARG A 22 -5.67 5.29 12.05
N TYR A 23 -6.76 5.37 11.29
CA TYR A 23 -8.05 5.81 11.83
C TYR A 23 -8.46 4.96 13.03
N GLN A 24 -8.42 3.63 12.94
CA GLN A 24 -8.76 2.74 14.03
C GLN A 24 -7.92 2.99 15.29
N SER A 25 -6.63 3.29 15.13
CA SER A 25 -5.74 3.51 16.28
C SER A 25 -5.95 4.83 17.02
N VAL A 26 -6.59 5.84 16.37
CA VAL A 26 -6.69 7.20 16.92
C VAL A 26 -8.12 7.74 17.00
N ALA A 27 -9.11 7.05 16.43
CA ALA A 27 -10.47 7.58 16.30
C ALA A 27 -11.16 7.85 17.64
N ASP A 28 -10.95 6.96 18.62
CA ASP A 28 -11.60 7.08 19.92
C ASP A 28 -11.03 8.23 20.77
N PRO A 29 -9.70 8.37 20.92
CA PRO A 29 -9.14 9.48 21.68
C PRO A 29 -9.39 10.85 21.05
N LEU A 30 -9.54 10.95 19.73
CA LEU A 30 -9.76 12.23 19.05
C LEU A 30 -11.19 12.77 19.15
N ASN A 31 -12.17 11.90 19.35
CA ASN A 31 -13.59 12.25 19.45
C ASN A 31 -14.08 13.35 18.47
N SER A 32 -13.67 13.27 17.22
CA SER A 32 -14.00 14.25 16.17
C SER A 32 -15.46 14.16 15.71
N ASP A 33 -16.07 15.25 15.24
CA ASP A 33 -17.44 15.27 14.69
C ASP A 33 -17.52 14.67 13.27
N GLY A 34 -16.40 14.56 12.60
CA GLY A 34 -16.35 14.01 11.25
C GLY A 34 -14.95 13.56 10.85
N VAL A 35 -14.92 12.78 9.79
CA VAL A 35 -13.69 12.26 9.17
C VAL A 35 -13.67 12.64 7.70
N LEU A 36 -12.58 13.27 7.27
CA LEU A 36 -12.30 13.55 5.86
C LEU A 36 -11.20 12.63 5.40
N LEU A 37 -11.49 11.80 4.39
CA LEU A 37 -10.52 10.93 3.74
C LEU A 37 -10.16 11.50 2.36
N ALA A 38 -8.89 11.84 2.16
CA ALA A 38 -8.35 12.16 0.84
C ALA A 38 -7.93 10.87 0.14
N PHE A 39 -8.41 10.65 -1.08
CA PHE A 39 -8.16 9.44 -1.86
C PHE A 39 -7.73 9.78 -3.28
N ALA A 40 -6.57 9.27 -3.68
CA ALA A 40 -6.01 9.41 -5.02
C ALA A 40 -6.02 8.05 -5.74
N PRO A 41 -7.06 7.70 -6.54
CA PRO A 41 -7.26 6.35 -7.07
C PRO A 41 -6.05 5.76 -7.79
N THR A 42 -5.41 6.51 -8.68
CA THR A 42 -4.25 6.04 -9.45
C THR A 42 -2.99 5.85 -8.61
N VAL A 43 -2.99 6.31 -7.36
CA VAL A 43 -1.87 6.17 -6.43
C VAL A 43 -2.20 5.17 -5.33
N ASP A 44 -3.37 5.27 -4.73
CA ASP A 44 -3.70 4.52 -3.53
C ASP A 44 -4.10 3.07 -3.84
N LEU A 45 -4.82 2.83 -4.96
CA LEU A 45 -5.27 1.48 -5.33
C LEU A 45 -4.12 0.47 -5.43
N TRP A 46 -3.06 0.77 -6.17
CA TRP A 46 -1.97 -0.18 -6.34
C TRP A 46 -1.11 -0.35 -5.07
N ARG A 47 -1.11 0.66 -4.19
CA ARG A 47 -0.41 0.56 -2.89
C ARG A 47 -1.05 -0.43 -1.95
N ASP A 48 -2.36 -0.63 -2.03
CA ASP A 48 -3.07 -1.61 -1.21
C ASP A 48 -2.68 -3.07 -1.53
N VAL A 49 -2.06 -3.30 -2.68
CA VAL A 49 -1.58 -4.63 -3.11
C VAL A 49 -0.06 -4.72 -3.24
N ASN A 50 0.65 -3.68 -2.78
CA ASN A 50 2.10 -3.60 -2.69
C ASN A 50 2.51 -3.58 -1.21
N VAL A 51 3.24 -4.59 -0.78
CA VAL A 51 3.64 -4.78 0.63
C VAL A 51 4.97 -4.09 0.94
N ILE A 52 5.88 -4.04 -0.02
CA ILE A 52 7.10 -3.23 0.05
C ILE A 52 6.80 -1.90 -0.66
N GLY A 53 6.45 -0.87 0.06
CA GLY A 53 6.17 0.43 -0.54
C GLY A 53 7.37 0.99 -1.31
N ASP A 54 7.13 1.55 -2.50
CA ASP A 54 8.12 2.24 -3.35
C ASP A 54 8.95 3.31 -2.61
N LEU A 55 8.39 3.86 -1.54
CA LEU A 55 9.04 4.87 -0.71
C LEU A 55 10.12 4.26 0.21
N GLY A 56 10.05 2.97 0.50
CA GLY A 56 11.04 2.30 1.33
C GLY A 56 12.44 2.31 0.72
N GLU A 57 12.55 2.16 -0.60
CA GLU A 57 13.85 2.19 -1.29
C GLU A 57 14.46 3.60 -1.36
N ARG A 58 13.65 4.64 -1.57
CA ARG A 58 14.12 6.02 -1.67
C ARG A 58 14.58 6.63 -0.35
N TRP A 59 13.96 6.23 0.77
CA TRP A 59 14.22 6.82 2.10
C TRP A 59 14.99 5.90 3.04
N GLY A 60 15.45 4.74 2.58
CA GLY A 60 16.15 3.76 3.41
C GLY A 60 15.28 3.11 4.49
N LEU A 61 13.99 3.43 4.52
CA LEU A 61 13.00 2.87 5.44
C LEU A 61 12.39 1.61 4.82
N ARG A 62 13.14 0.54 4.77
CA ARG A 62 12.62 -0.76 4.35
C ARG A 62 11.75 -1.28 5.48
N SER A 63 10.46 -1.38 5.23
CA SER A 63 9.50 -2.04 6.11
C SER A 63 8.47 -2.75 5.26
N VAL A 64 7.97 -3.84 5.77
CA VAL A 64 6.87 -4.59 5.16
C VAL A 64 5.57 -4.06 5.75
N MET A 65 4.73 -3.49 4.91
CA MET A 65 3.46 -2.92 5.34
C MET A 65 2.41 -4.02 5.53
N PRO A 66 1.55 -3.92 6.54
CA PRO A 66 0.36 -4.75 6.62
C PRO A 66 -0.58 -4.42 5.45
N ARG A 67 -1.30 -5.43 4.96
CA ARG A 67 -2.29 -5.24 3.91
C ARG A 67 -3.57 -6.03 4.19
N PHE A 68 -4.66 -5.63 3.56
CA PHE A 68 -5.88 -6.42 3.53
C PHE A 68 -5.94 -7.30 2.27
N VAL A 69 -6.48 -8.50 2.43
CA VAL A 69 -6.79 -9.41 1.32
C VAL A 69 -8.27 -9.78 1.37
N PRO A 70 -8.94 -9.93 0.22
CA PRO A 70 -10.30 -10.43 0.18
C PRO A 70 -10.40 -11.85 0.77
N GLU A 71 -11.37 -12.07 1.64
CA GLU A 71 -11.66 -13.37 2.23
C GLU A 71 -13.18 -13.54 2.34
N GLY A 72 -13.75 -14.40 1.50
CA GLY A 72 -15.21 -14.47 1.34
C GLY A 72 -15.80 -13.09 1.03
N ASP A 73 -16.83 -12.70 1.76
CA ASP A 73 -17.45 -11.37 1.63
C ASP A 73 -16.71 -10.27 2.43
N GLY A 74 -15.71 -10.65 3.23
CA GLY A 74 -14.94 -9.76 4.11
C GLY A 74 -13.54 -9.44 3.62
N LEU A 75 -12.77 -8.89 4.55
CA LEU A 75 -11.34 -8.59 4.40
C LEU A 75 -10.58 -9.19 5.59
N ARG A 76 -9.51 -9.91 5.29
CA ARG A 76 -8.54 -10.37 6.30
C ARG A 76 -7.32 -9.48 6.29
N LEU A 77 -6.91 -9.02 7.49
CA LEU A 77 -5.64 -8.32 7.66
C LEU A 77 -4.48 -9.32 7.62
N VAL A 78 -3.54 -9.08 6.74
CA VAL A 78 -2.23 -9.75 6.71
C VAL A 78 -1.24 -8.82 7.38
N PRO A 79 -0.75 -9.13 8.58
CA PRO A 79 0.19 -8.27 9.28
C PRO A 79 1.57 -8.28 8.59
N SER A 80 2.41 -7.32 8.95
CA SER A 80 3.84 -7.42 8.65
C SER A 80 4.40 -8.71 9.25
N PRO A 81 5.28 -9.43 8.56
CA PRO A 81 5.96 -10.59 9.14
C PRO A 81 6.99 -10.18 10.21
N TYR A 82 7.29 -8.90 10.36
CA TYR A 82 8.24 -8.35 11.33
C TYR A 82 7.53 -7.47 12.35
N ALA A 83 7.92 -7.59 13.61
CA ALA A 83 7.37 -6.79 14.69
C ALA A 83 7.77 -5.31 14.59
N ASN A 84 8.97 -5.04 14.07
CA ASN A 84 9.51 -3.70 13.93
C ASN A 84 10.58 -3.62 12.83
N GLY A 85 11.06 -2.40 12.55
CA GLY A 85 12.07 -2.17 11.53
C GLY A 85 13.46 -2.70 11.87
N ASP A 86 13.79 -2.92 13.14
CA ASP A 86 15.08 -3.47 13.56
C ASP A 86 15.15 -4.97 13.26
N GLU A 87 14.10 -5.71 13.58
CA GLU A 87 13.97 -7.12 13.19
C GLU A 87 14.07 -7.29 11.67
N PHE A 88 13.37 -6.44 10.92
CA PHE A 88 13.44 -6.42 9.47
C PHE A 88 14.88 -6.22 8.97
N ARG A 89 15.59 -5.22 9.49
CA ARG A 89 16.98 -4.92 9.10
C ARG A 89 17.94 -6.04 9.47
N HIS A 90 17.77 -6.60 10.65
CA HIS A 90 18.61 -7.70 11.13
C HIS A 90 18.51 -8.93 10.22
N GLU A 91 17.29 -9.33 9.85
CA GLU A 91 17.09 -10.51 8.99
C GLU A 91 17.44 -10.25 7.50
N ASN A 92 17.28 -9.02 7.01
CA ASN A 92 17.36 -8.71 5.58
C ASN A 92 18.56 -7.82 5.20
N GLY A 93 19.47 -7.55 6.12
CA GLY A 93 20.63 -6.70 5.88
C GLY A 93 21.56 -7.18 4.76
N ASN A 94 21.62 -8.48 4.52
CA ASN A 94 22.44 -9.14 3.49
C ASN A 94 21.63 -9.63 2.28
N GLY A 95 20.37 -9.26 2.16
CA GLY A 95 19.46 -9.70 1.08
C GLY A 95 18.10 -10.14 1.63
N LEU A 96 17.25 -10.66 0.76
CA LEU A 96 15.94 -11.15 1.18
C LEU A 96 16.07 -12.43 2.02
N SER A 97 15.48 -12.43 3.21
CA SER A 97 15.33 -13.65 3.99
C SER A 97 14.27 -14.57 3.34
N PRO A 98 14.33 -15.90 3.56
CA PRO A 98 13.29 -16.82 3.09
C PRO A 98 11.89 -16.45 3.60
N ARG A 99 11.81 -15.94 4.84
CA ARG A 99 10.56 -15.45 5.45
C ARG A 99 9.97 -14.27 4.67
N LEU A 100 10.81 -13.33 4.29
CA LEU A 100 10.39 -12.17 3.49
C LEU A 100 10.00 -12.59 2.08
N GLU A 101 10.81 -13.43 1.44
CA GLU A 101 10.54 -13.91 0.08
C GLU A 101 9.19 -14.64 0.00
N ASP A 102 8.91 -15.58 0.91
CA ASP A 102 7.62 -16.27 0.98
C ASP A 102 6.45 -15.28 1.19
N HIS A 103 6.61 -14.32 2.09
CA HIS A 103 5.59 -13.30 2.34
C HIS A 103 5.31 -12.45 1.09
N LEU A 104 6.36 -12.02 0.39
CA LEU A 104 6.22 -11.21 -0.83
C LEU A 104 5.59 -12.00 -1.97
N GLN A 105 6.00 -13.25 -2.18
CA GLN A 105 5.41 -14.11 -3.22
C GLN A 105 3.89 -14.28 -3.03
N ARG A 106 3.43 -14.38 -1.79
CA ARG A 106 2.02 -14.57 -1.47
C ARG A 106 1.22 -13.27 -1.53
N TYR A 107 1.78 -12.18 -1.05
CA TYR A 107 1.01 -10.99 -0.72
C TYR A 107 1.40 -9.73 -1.50
N ASP A 108 2.54 -9.68 -2.18
CA ASP A 108 2.93 -8.52 -2.98
C ASP A 108 2.71 -8.76 -4.47
N ARG A 109 1.81 -7.99 -5.08
CA ARG A 109 1.54 -8.10 -6.53
C ARG A 109 2.63 -7.47 -7.39
N PHE A 110 3.54 -6.73 -6.77
CA PHE A 110 4.68 -6.07 -7.42
C PHE A 110 6.01 -6.78 -7.17
N TYR A 111 5.97 -7.93 -6.49
CA TYR A 111 7.15 -8.74 -6.28
C TYR A 111 7.49 -9.55 -7.54
N PHE A 112 8.70 -9.36 -8.04
CA PHE A 112 9.26 -10.11 -9.16
C PHE A 112 10.57 -10.75 -8.73
N SER A 113 10.58 -12.07 -8.58
CA SER A 113 11.73 -12.82 -8.07
C SER A 113 13.03 -12.58 -8.85
N LEU A 114 12.92 -12.30 -10.17
CA LEU A 114 14.07 -12.02 -11.02
C LEU A 114 14.87 -10.79 -10.57
N GLU A 115 14.20 -9.77 -9.99
CA GLU A 115 14.86 -8.55 -9.50
C GLU A 115 15.65 -8.78 -8.21
N HIS A 116 15.35 -9.84 -7.49
CA HIS A 116 15.90 -10.12 -6.16
C HIS A 116 16.84 -11.34 -6.15
N ARG A 117 16.80 -12.17 -7.19
CA ARG A 117 17.69 -13.32 -7.32
C ARG A 117 19.07 -12.89 -7.77
N ARG A 118 20.08 -13.27 -7.00
CA ARG A 118 21.47 -13.22 -7.45
C ARG A 118 21.75 -14.42 -8.33
N VAL A 119 22.16 -14.20 -9.57
CA VAL A 119 22.56 -15.24 -10.51
C VAL A 119 24.06 -15.17 -10.66
N ALA A 120 24.77 -16.17 -10.09
CA ALA A 120 26.23 -16.22 -10.08
C ALA A 120 26.79 -16.02 -11.51
N GLY A 121 27.73 -15.10 -11.66
CA GLY A 121 28.34 -14.73 -12.94
C GLY A 121 27.54 -13.73 -13.77
N LEU A 122 26.21 -13.75 -13.75
CA LEU A 122 25.40 -12.76 -14.49
C LEU A 122 25.27 -11.44 -13.74
N ASP A 123 25.29 -11.46 -12.41
CA ASP A 123 25.16 -10.25 -11.58
C ASP A 123 26.30 -9.24 -11.78
N THR A 124 27.41 -9.65 -12.36
CA THR A 124 28.53 -8.78 -12.70
C THR A 124 28.34 -8.07 -14.04
N LEU A 125 27.47 -8.61 -14.92
CA LEU A 125 27.24 -8.07 -16.25
C LEU A 125 26.31 -6.87 -16.22
N VAL A 126 26.75 -5.74 -16.74
CA VAL A 126 25.96 -4.51 -16.84
C VAL A 126 24.72 -4.72 -17.70
N THR A 127 24.85 -5.45 -18.80
CA THR A 127 23.73 -5.78 -19.70
C THR A 127 22.63 -6.56 -18.99
N TYR A 128 22.98 -7.53 -18.13
CA TYR A 128 22.01 -8.26 -17.31
C TYR A 128 21.28 -7.34 -16.33
N LYS A 129 21.99 -6.46 -15.65
CA LYS A 129 21.39 -5.47 -14.73
C LYS A 129 20.41 -4.54 -15.44
N ILE A 130 20.78 -4.07 -16.64
CA ILE A 130 19.89 -3.23 -17.47
C ILE A 130 18.64 -4.01 -17.86
N PHE A 131 18.79 -5.26 -18.30
CA PHE A 131 17.67 -6.13 -18.67
C PHE A 131 16.72 -6.34 -17.49
N VAL A 132 17.23 -6.72 -16.30
CA VAL A 132 16.43 -6.92 -15.10
C VAL A 132 15.69 -5.64 -14.71
N ALA A 133 16.35 -4.50 -14.73
CA ALA A 133 15.75 -3.21 -14.43
C ALA A 133 14.64 -2.80 -15.42
N ALA A 134 14.87 -3.05 -16.73
CA ALA A 134 13.89 -2.79 -17.79
C ALA A 134 12.68 -3.71 -17.66
N TYR A 135 12.92 -5.00 -17.42
CA TYR A 135 11.88 -5.99 -17.19
C TYR A 135 11.02 -5.62 -15.99
N GLY A 136 11.64 -5.31 -14.84
CA GLY A 136 10.92 -4.94 -13.63
C GLY A 136 10.08 -3.68 -13.81
N ARG A 137 10.61 -2.68 -14.52
CA ARG A 137 9.86 -1.46 -14.85
C ARG A 137 8.64 -1.76 -15.72
N TYR A 138 8.80 -2.58 -16.75
CA TYR A 138 7.71 -3.01 -17.62
C TYR A 138 6.66 -3.82 -16.86
N ALA A 139 7.09 -4.83 -16.10
CA ALA A 139 6.22 -5.71 -15.33
C ALA A 139 5.41 -4.93 -14.28
N ARG A 140 6.07 -4.05 -13.50
CA ARG A 140 5.36 -3.17 -12.55
C ARG A 140 4.34 -2.27 -13.25
N GLY A 141 4.68 -1.71 -14.40
CA GLY A 141 3.75 -0.93 -15.21
C GLY A 141 2.53 -1.74 -15.66
N ALA A 142 2.71 -2.99 -16.05
CA ALA A 142 1.63 -3.89 -16.44
C ALA A 142 0.72 -4.24 -15.25
N VAL A 143 1.30 -4.61 -14.09
CA VAL A 143 0.55 -4.88 -12.86
C VAL A 143 -0.22 -3.63 -12.43
N ARG A 144 0.43 -2.47 -12.40
CA ARG A 144 -0.24 -1.21 -12.03
C ARG A 144 -1.47 -0.94 -12.89
N ARG A 145 -1.35 -1.08 -14.21
CA ARG A 145 -2.51 -0.92 -15.11
C ARG A 145 -3.62 -1.92 -14.79
N LYS A 146 -3.27 -3.20 -14.57
CA LYS A 146 -4.24 -4.23 -14.18
C LYS A 146 -4.96 -3.90 -12.89
N GLN A 147 -4.25 -3.34 -11.89
CA GLN A 147 -4.84 -3.02 -10.59
C GLN A 147 -5.73 -1.76 -10.59
N LEU A 148 -5.71 -0.97 -11.66
CA LEU A 148 -6.61 0.18 -11.81
C LEU A 148 -8.00 -0.18 -12.38
N HIS A 149 -8.22 -1.41 -12.84
CA HIS A 149 -9.52 -1.85 -13.33
C HIS A 149 -10.49 -2.17 -12.18
N SER A 150 -11.77 -1.92 -12.40
CA SER A 150 -12.85 -2.09 -11.41
C SER A 150 -13.04 -3.52 -10.89
N GLY A 151 -12.55 -4.54 -11.63
CA GLY A 151 -12.56 -5.94 -11.20
C GLY A 151 -11.26 -6.42 -10.56
N SER A 152 -10.30 -5.52 -10.30
CA SER A 152 -9.02 -5.89 -9.71
C SER A 152 -9.10 -6.13 -8.20
N GLU A 153 -8.10 -6.84 -7.67
CA GLU A 153 -7.96 -7.04 -6.23
C GLU A 153 -7.81 -5.70 -5.48
N ALA A 154 -7.02 -4.77 -6.01
CA ALA A 154 -6.83 -3.45 -5.41
C ALA A 154 -8.16 -2.67 -5.30
N TRP A 155 -8.95 -2.68 -6.35
CA TRP A 155 -10.27 -2.06 -6.36
C TRP A 155 -11.21 -2.69 -5.34
N GLU A 156 -11.22 -4.03 -5.27
CA GLU A 156 -12.08 -4.77 -4.35
C GLU A 156 -11.71 -4.51 -2.89
N VAL A 157 -10.40 -4.52 -2.57
CA VAL A 157 -9.89 -4.19 -1.23
C VAL A 157 -10.30 -2.77 -0.85
N SER A 158 -10.00 -1.77 -1.70
CA SER A 158 -10.35 -0.38 -1.41
C SER A 158 -11.86 -0.20 -1.26
N ARG A 159 -12.68 -0.79 -2.13
CA ARG A 159 -14.15 -0.71 -2.07
C ARG A 159 -14.70 -1.25 -0.75
N ARG A 160 -14.18 -2.39 -0.28
CA ARG A 160 -14.60 -3.00 1.00
C ARG A 160 -14.10 -2.17 2.19
N LEU A 161 -12.89 -1.62 2.13
CA LEU A 161 -12.38 -0.73 3.17
C LEU A 161 -13.19 0.57 3.28
N PHE A 162 -13.58 1.17 2.15
CA PHE A 162 -14.46 2.34 2.15
C PHE A 162 -15.80 2.04 2.83
N ARG A 163 -16.44 0.91 2.49
CA ARG A 163 -17.70 0.51 3.10
C ARG A 163 -17.56 0.29 4.60
N ARG A 164 -16.49 -0.39 5.00
CA ARG A 164 -16.21 -0.66 6.41
C ARG A 164 -15.96 0.62 7.18
N LEU A 165 -15.14 1.52 6.66
CA LEU A 165 -14.86 2.82 7.27
C LEU A 165 -16.12 3.67 7.37
N GLN A 166 -16.92 3.75 6.30
CA GLN A 166 -18.19 4.46 6.29
C GLN A 166 -19.14 3.92 7.36
N HIS A 167 -19.25 2.61 7.47
CA HIS A 167 -20.12 1.97 8.46
C HIS A 167 -19.66 2.28 9.90
N GLU A 168 -18.38 2.12 10.19
CA GLU A 168 -17.81 2.40 11.51
C GLU A 168 -17.96 3.88 11.93
N ILE A 169 -17.76 4.80 10.98
CA ILE A 169 -17.95 6.24 11.24
C ILE A 169 -19.43 6.56 11.48
N ALA A 170 -20.33 5.97 10.69
CA ALA A 170 -21.77 6.17 10.85
C ALA A 170 -22.30 5.60 12.17
N GLN A 171 -21.80 4.43 12.61
CA GLN A 171 -22.16 3.86 13.92
C GLN A 171 -21.77 4.77 15.10
N ARG A 172 -20.75 5.61 14.92
CA ARG A 172 -20.34 6.62 15.91
C ARG A 172 -21.10 7.95 15.78
N GLY A 173 -22.09 8.03 14.89
CA GLY A 173 -22.86 9.24 14.63
C GLY A 173 -22.07 10.36 13.95
N LYS A 174 -20.90 10.06 13.35
CA LYS A 174 -19.98 11.04 12.77
C LYS A 174 -20.19 11.19 11.27
N LYS A 175 -19.78 12.34 10.73
CA LYS A 175 -19.83 12.60 9.27
C LYS A 175 -18.61 11.99 8.57
N PHE A 176 -18.83 11.39 7.41
CA PHE A 176 -17.77 10.87 6.56
C PHE A 176 -17.76 11.60 5.21
N ILE A 177 -16.63 12.18 4.86
CA ILE A 177 -16.43 12.92 3.62
C ILE A 177 -15.25 12.29 2.88
N VAL A 178 -15.42 11.98 1.60
CA VAL A 178 -14.35 11.51 0.74
C VAL A 178 -13.99 12.62 -0.24
N LEU A 179 -12.73 13.04 -0.20
CA LEU A 179 -12.17 13.98 -1.17
C LEU A 179 -11.36 13.17 -2.19
N VAL A 180 -11.87 13.08 -3.42
CA VAL A 180 -11.15 12.43 -4.51
C VAL A 180 -10.14 13.40 -5.11
N LEU A 181 -8.86 13.04 -5.08
CA LEU A 181 -7.76 13.83 -5.60
C LEU A 181 -7.28 13.24 -6.94
N PRO A 182 -7.61 13.88 -8.07
CA PRO A 182 -7.10 13.44 -9.37
C PRO A 182 -5.60 13.73 -9.47
N THR A 183 -4.85 12.79 -10.02
CA THR A 183 -3.45 13.02 -10.37
C THR A 183 -3.35 13.63 -11.76
N ILE A 184 -2.18 14.17 -12.13
CA ILE A 184 -1.91 14.66 -13.48
C ILE A 184 -2.19 13.58 -14.54
N SER A 185 -1.93 12.30 -14.19
CA SER A 185 -2.20 11.16 -15.09
C SER A 185 -3.70 10.93 -15.30
N ASP A 186 -4.52 11.25 -14.31
CA ASP A 186 -5.99 11.15 -14.41
C ASP A 186 -6.54 12.25 -15.32
N LEU A 187 -6.04 13.47 -15.11
CA LEU A 187 -6.48 14.65 -15.90
C LEU A 187 -6.08 14.56 -17.38
N ARG A 188 -4.97 13.85 -17.70
CA ARG A 188 -4.54 13.67 -19.10
C ARG A 188 -5.34 12.61 -19.85
N ARG A 189 -6.21 11.87 -19.20
CA ARG A 189 -7.06 10.84 -19.81
C ARG A 189 -8.50 11.27 -20.03
N LEU A 190 -8.82 12.48 -19.58
CA LEU A 190 -10.07 13.20 -19.89
C LEU A 190 -9.94 13.97 -21.19
#